data_32e3902520f0be6d09c6070c56a880f6
#
_entry.id   32e3902520f0be6d09c6070c56a880f6
#
_cell.length_a   1.000
_cell.length_b   1.000
_cell.length_c   1.000
_cell.angle_alpha   90.00
_cell.angle_beta   90.00
_cell.angle_gamma   90.00
#
_symmetry.space_group_name_H-M   'P 1'
#
loop_
_entity.id
_entity.type
_entity.pdbx_description
1 polymer ?
#
loop_
_entity_poly.entity_id
_entity_poly.type
_entity_poly.pdbx_seq_one_letter_code
_entity_poly.pdbx_strand_id
1 'polypeptide(L)'
;MRIRSFVLALTLSLVAAVAAQDAAKVESFSPQGQIKDVRQVVARFSQPMVSFGDPRSEAPFDVTCAGTGRGRWADARNWLYDFEHDLPAGIECSFKTKAGLKTFAGVEVAAQTFRFSTGGPSIRGAWPDEGEERSAEAQVFLLALDAHADLASVRANAYCAVDGIGERLPLNIIDGKERARILLEQKNRARVLFGVITKRGKRGLASVKDVRLVDAPILVASCGRPLPAGARVRLVWGMGIQTTSGIATTEVQTLPYQVRPQFSARFTCQRVNANAGCIPVLPVQLEFTAPVARNIASKIELRAADGQVHSTTIDPNVATVD
;
A
#
# COMPACT_ATOMS: atom_id res chain seq x y z
N MET A 1 9.24 -86.88 -56.94
CA MET A 1 8.84 -85.48 -56.72
C MET A 1 8.77 -85.27 -55.23
N ARG A 2 9.76 -84.54 -54.60
CA ARG A 2 9.89 -84.43 -53.16
C ARG A 2 9.42 -83.03 -52.75
N ILE A 3 8.32 -83.01 -51.98
CA ILE A 3 7.76 -81.80 -51.41
C ILE A 3 8.44 -81.54 -50.08
N ARG A 4 9.20 -80.38 -49.97
CA ARG A 4 9.79 -79.90 -48.72
C ARG A 4 8.85 -78.94 -48.04
N SER A 5 8.32 -79.36 -46.89
CA SER A 5 7.52 -78.52 -45.98
C SER A 5 8.43 -77.56 -45.25
N PHE A 6 8.22 -76.27 -45.45
CA PHE A 6 8.84 -75.23 -44.66
C PHE A 6 7.94 -74.88 -43.46
N VAL A 7 8.41 -75.19 -42.27
CA VAL A 7 7.76 -74.77 -41.03
C VAL A 7 8.32 -73.34 -40.67
N LEU A 8 7.44 -72.36 -40.76
CA LEU A 8 7.75 -70.97 -40.38
C LEU A 8 7.45 -70.78 -38.87
N ALA A 9 8.47 -70.71 -38.03
CA ALA A 9 8.36 -70.43 -36.62
C ALA A 9 8.13 -68.92 -36.40
N LEU A 10 6.95 -68.49 -36.03
CA LEU A 10 6.58 -67.13 -35.69
C LEU A 10 6.95 -66.87 -34.23
N THR A 11 8.10 -66.20 -33.96
CA THR A 11 8.49 -65.77 -32.62
C THR A 11 7.74 -64.47 -32.28
N LEU A 12 6.77 -64.53 -31.39
CA LEU A 12 6.04 -63.41 -30.85
C LEU A 12 6.89 -62.73 -29.80
N SER A 13 7.55 -61.61 -30.20
CA SER A 13 8.32 -60.74 -29.28
C SER A 13 7.34 -59.89 -28.48
N LEU A 14 7.13 -60.21 -27.21
CA LEU A 14 6.38 -59.40 -26.23
C LEU A 14 7.24 -58.21 -25.88
N VAL A 15 7.03 -57.06 -26.51
CA VAL A 15 7.61 -55.76 -26.09
C VAL A 15 6.78 -55.31 -24.89
N ALA A 16 7.32 -55.51 -23.68
CA ALA A 16 6.76 -54.91 -22.48
C ALA A 16 6.99 -53.38 -22.58
N ALA A 17 5.93 -52.62 -22.87
CA ALA A 17 5.92 -51.17 -22.75
C ALA A 17 6.10 -50.84 -21.26
N VAL A 18 7.32 -50.51 -20.86
CA VAL A 18 7.58 -49.86 -19.55
C VAL A 18 6.94 -48.51 -19.66
N ALA A 19 5.75 -48.33 -19.11
CA ALA A 19 5.17 -47.02 -18.91
C ALA A 19 6.15 -46.22 -18.04
N ALA A 20 6.80 -45.25 -18.65
CA ALA A 20 7.59 -44.26 -17.90
C ALA A 20 6.63 -43.60 -16.91
N GLN A 21 6.70 -43.99 -15.64
CA GLN A 21 5.97 -43.27 -14.60
C GLN A 21 6.54 -41.87 -14.56
N ASP A 22 5.74 -40.88 -14.97
CA ASP A 22 6.11 -39.49 -14.83
C ASP A 22 6.55 -39.23 -13.39
N ALA A 23 7.76 -38.68 -13.24
CA ALA A 23 8.32 -38.35 -11.92
C ALA A 23 7.34 -37.46 -11.15
N ALA A 24 7.11 -37.79 -9.89
CA ALA A 24 6.24 -36.99 -9.06
C ALA A 24 6.83 -35.58 -8.92
N LYS A 25 5.99 -34.55 -8.98
CA LYS A 25 6.43 -33.14 -8.94
C LYS A 25 5.40 -32.27 -8.25
N VAL A 26 5.82 -31.06 -7.89
CA VAL A 26 4.87 -29.99 -7.54
C VAL A 26 4.24 -29.50 -8.83
N GLU A 27 2.93 -29.71 -8.96
CA GLU A 27 2.14 -29.37 -10.14
C GLU A 27 1.79 -27.87 -10.17
N SER A 28 1.50 -27.32 -9.01
CA SER A 28 1.28 -25.87 -8.84
C SER A 28 1.80 -25.38 -7.50
N PHE A 29 2.29 -24.15 -7.51
CA PHE A 29 2.76 -23.44 -6.33
C PHE A 29 2.29 -21.98 -6.42
N SER A 30 1.67 -21.47 -5.36
CA SER A 30 1.15 -20.10 -5.29
C SER A 30 1.37 -19.52 -3.88
N PRO A 31 1.78 -18.25 -3.76
CA PRO A 31 2.09 -17.32 -4.84
C PRO A 31 3.48 -17.51 -5.44
N GLN A 32 3.73 -16.90 -6.60
CA GLN A 32 5.05 -16.78 -7.23
C GLN A 32 5.26 -15.34 -7.74
N GLY A 33 6.52 -14.96 -7.97
CA GLY A 33 6.85 -13.62 -8.42
C GLY A 33 6.71 -12.56 -7.33
N GLN A 34 6.27 -11.35 -7.69
CA GLN A 34 6.05 -10.26 -6.74
C GLN A 34 4.56 -10.16 -6.41
N ILE A 35 4.23 -10.27 -5.12
CA ILE A 35 2.84 -10.25 -4.63
C ILE A 35 2.76 -9.62 -3.24
N LYS A 36 1.76 -8.78 -3.01
CA LYS A 36 1.50 -8.14 -1.71
C LYS A 36 0.51 -8.94 -0.87
N ASP A 37 0.48 -8.63 0.43
CA ASP A 37 -0.52 -9.15 1.38
C ASP A 37 -0.55 -10.69 1.46
N VAL A 38 0.62 -11.34 1.36
CA VAL A 38 0.72 -12.81 1.41
C VAL A 38 0.46 -13.30 2.83
N ARG A 39 -0.54 -14.16 2.97
CA ARG A 39 -0.89 -14.83 4.23
C ARG A 39 -0.69 -16.33 4.18
N GLN A 40 -0.73 -16.92 3.00
CA GLN A 40 -0.67 -18.36 2.82
C GLN A 40 0.07 -18.71 1.51
N VAL A 41 0.77 -19.84 1.54
CA VAL A 41 1.32 -20.50 0.37
C VAL A 41 0.58 -21.82 0.17
N VAL A 42 0.31 -22.17 -1.08
CA VAL A 42 -0.34 -23.42 -1.47
C VAL A 42 0.56 -24.15 -2.46
N ALA A 43 0.85 -25.42 -2.18
CA ALA A 43 1.56 -26.31 -3.10
C ALA A 43 0.69 -27.54 -3.39
N ARG A 44 0.47 -27.85 -4.67
CA ARG A 44 -0.23 -29.05 -5.13
C ARG A 44 0.74 -30.00 -5.80
N PHE A 45 0.73 -31.23 -5.38
CA PHE A 45 1.56 -32.31 -5.92
C PHE A 45 0.79 -33.11 -6.96
N SER A 46 1.51 -33.61 -7.96
CA SER A 46 0.94 -34.46 -9.04
C SER A 46 0.43 -35.82 -8.55
N GLN A 47 0.97 -36.30 -7.41
CA GLN A 47 0.62 -37.58 -6.80
C GLN A 47 0.33 -37.40 -5.30
N PRO A 48 -0.40 -38.32 -4.66
CA PRO A 48 -0.61 -38.35 -3.22
C PRO A 48 0.72 -38.43 -2.46
N MET A 49 0.94 -37.49 -1.52
CA MET A 49 2.17 -37.38 -0.74
C MET A 49 2.04 -38.01 0.64
N VAL A 50 0.83 -37.96 1.19
CA VAL A 50 0.53 -38.42 2.55
C VAL A 50 -0.78 -39.20 2.55
N SER A 51 -0.97 -40.05 3.57
CA SER A 51 -2.28 -40.61 3.79
C SER A 51 -3.23 -39.55 4.31
N PHE A 52 -4.49 -39.61 3.91
CA PHE A 52 -5.49 -38.61 4.32
C PHE A 52 -5.67 -38.64 5.86
N GLY A 53 -5.51 -37.46 6.46
CA GLY A 53 -5.76 -37.25 7.89
C GLY A 53 -4.58 -37.57 8.84
N ASP A 54 -3.34 -37.75 8.36
CA ASP A 54 -2.18 -37.89 9.24
C ASP A 54 -1.56 -36.52 9.58
N PRO A 55 -1.76 -35.99 10.80
CA PRO A 55 -1.22 -34.71 11.22
C PRO A 55 0.30 -34.74 11.47
N ARG A 56 0.94 -35.91 11.46
CA ARG A 56 2.38 -36.11 11.75
C ARG A 56 3.23 -36.13 10.50
N SER A 57 2.61 -36.01 9.30
CA SER A 57 3.35 -36.00 8.05
C SER A 57 4.30 -34.83 7.97
N GLU A 58 5.55 -35.10 7.60
CA GLU A 58 6.60 -34.07 7.50
C GLU A 58 6.28 -33.02 6.43
N ALA A 59 6.77 -31.80 6.68
CA ALA A 59 6.69 -30.73 5.68
C ALA A 59 7.55 -31.10 4.45
N PRO A 60 7.02 -30.90 3.22
CA PRO A 60 7.71 -31.29 1.98
C PRO A 60 8.80 -30.30 1.54
N PHE A 61 8.89 -29.14 2.16
CA PHE A 61 9.83 -28.08 1.78
C PHE A 61 10.76 -27.69 2.92
N ASP A 62 12.00 -27.35 2.54
CA ASP A 62 12.88 -26.49 3.32
C ASP A 62 12.49 -25.05 2.99
N VAL A 63 12.10 -24.28 4.02
CA VAL A 63 11.58 -22.91 3.87
C VAL A 63 12.62 -21.92 4.35
N THR A 64 13.02 -20.99 3.47
CA THR A 64 13.85 -19.83 3.80
C THR A 64 13.03 -18.58 3.60
N CYS A 65 12.59 -17.95 4.68
CA CYS A 65 11.72 -16.78 4.67
C CYS A 65 11.89 -16.01 5.98
N ALA A 66 11.89 -14.68 5.93
CA ALA A 66 11.92 -13.86 7.15
C ALA A 66 10.58 -13.86 7.91
N GLY A 67 9.49 -14.24 7.24
CA GLY A 67 8.17 -14.40 7.88
C GLY A 67 8.05 -15.75 8.56
N THR A 68 7.52 -15.77 9.80
CA THR A 68 7.21 -17.00 10.54
C THR A 68 5.87 -17.60 10.11
N GLY A 69 5.81 -18.93 10.07
CA GLY A 69 4.61 -19.66 9.67
C GLY A 69 4.71 -21.14 9.97
N ARG A 70 3.64 -21.88 9.63
CA ARG A 70 3.55 -23.34 9.85
C ARG A 70 3.00 -24.03 8.62
N GLY A 71 3.65 -25.13 8.23
CA GLY A 71 3.18 -26.01 7.17
C GLY A 71 2.20 -27.05 7.69
N ARG A 72 1.20 -27.39 6.86
CA ARG A 72 0.26 -28.49 7.11
C ARG A 72 -0.24 -29.08 5.79
N TRP A 73 -0.62 -30.32 5.81
CA TRP A 73 -1.33 -30.94 4.71
C TRP A 73 -2.83 -30.67 4.82
N ALA A 74 -3.42 -30.12 3.75
CA ALA A 74 -4.86 -29.93 3.66
C ALA A 74 -5.57 -31.22 3.20
N ASP A 75 -4.91 -31.97 2.33
CA ASP A 75 -5.33 -33.29 1.85
C ASP A 75 -4.10 -34.09 1.38
N ALA A 76 -4.32 -35.23 0.72
CA ALA A 76 -3.23 -36.10 0.27
C ALA A 76 -2.26 -35.46 -0.75
N ARG A 77 -2.66 -34.38 -1.43
CA ARG A 77 -1.88 -33.72 -2.50
C ARG A 77 -1.61 -32.25 -2.24
N ASN A 78 -2.39 -31.59 -1.40
CA ASN A 78 -2.31 -30.15 -1.16
C ASN A 78 -1.64 -29.85 0.18
N TRP A 79 -0.53 -29.15 0.12
CA TRP A 79 0.19 -28.64 1.28
C TRP A 79 0.04 -27.13 1.38
N LEU A 80 -0.22 -26.62 2.59
CA LEU A 80 -0.42 -25.22 2.90
C LEU A 80 0.68 -24.77 3.86
N TYR A 81 1.15 -23.53 3.68
CA TYR A 81 1.98 -22.86 4.66
C TYR A 81 1.32 -21.56 5.08
N ASP A 82 0.85 -21.52 6.32
CA ASP A 82 0.13 -20.40 6.89
C ASP A 82 1.11 -19.50 7.64
N PHE A 83 1.26 -18.25 7.21
CA PHE A 83 2.03 -17.24 7.93
C PHE A 83 1.25 -16.75 9.16
N GLU A 84 1.94 -16.46 10.27
CA GLU A 84 1.33 -15.94 11.50
C GLU A 84 0.66 -14.58 11.28
N HIS A 85 1.25 -13.76 10.41
CA HIS A 85 0.76 -12.45 10.00
C HIS A 85 0.88 -12.27 8.49
N ASP A 86 0.10 -11.33 7.93
CA ASP A 86 0.33 -10.89 6.56
C ASP A 86 1.78 -10.40 6.43
N LEU A 87 2.48 -10.83 5.38
CA LEU A 87 3.86 -10.43 5.17
C LEU A 87 3.95 -8.94 4.81
N PRO A 88 4.80 -8.15 5.50
CA PRO A 88 5.08 -6.77 5.10
C PRO A 88 5.83 -6.74 3.77
N ALA A 89 5.97 -5.57 3.15
CA ALA A 89 6.88 -5.39 2.03
C ALA A 89 8.34 -5.68 2.44
N GLY A 90 9.17 -6.04 1.47
CA GLY A 90 10.58 -6.30 1.68
C GLY A 90 10.90 -7.71 2.15
N ILE A 91 10.01 -8.66 1.99
CA ILE A 91 10.22 -10.08 2.29
C ILE A 91 10.45 -10.85 0.98
N GLU A 92 11.48 -11.68 0.98
CA GLU A 92 11.70 -12.71 -0.03
C GLU A 92 11.61 -14.09 0.63
N CYS A 93 10.88 -15.01 0.01
CA CYS A 93 10.71 -16.37 0.48
C CYS A 93 11.10 -17.38 -0.60
N SER A 94 11.77 -18.44 -0.17
CA SER A 94 12.16 -19.59 -1.01
C SER A 94 11.68 -20.87 -0.37
N PHE A 95 11.06 -21.74 -1.17
CA PHE A 95 10.55 -23.05 -0.81
C PHE A 95 11.23 -24.08 -1.69
N LYS A 96 12.12 -24.88 -1.12
CA LYS A 96 12.87 -25.92 -1.84
C LYS A 96 12.33 -27.29 -1.40
N THR A 97 11.95 -28.16 -2.35
CA THR A 97 11.58 -29.55 -2.01
C THR A 97 12.73 -30.22 -1.27
N LYS A 98 12.41 -30.94 -0.18
CA LYS A 98 13.42 -31.69 0.60
C LYS A 98 14.10 -32.75 -0.25
N ALA A 99 15.38 -32.97 -0.02
CA ALA A 99 16.14 -34.02 -0.68
C ALA A 99 15.57 -35.41 -0.32
N GLY A 100 15.41 -36.26 -1.32
CA GLY A 100 14.88 -37.62 -1.14
C GLY A 100 13.38 -37.66 -0.78
N LEU A 101 12.64 -36.57 -0.99
CA LEU A 101 11.18 -36.53 -0.81
C LEU A 101 10.50 -37.58 -1.68
N LYS A 102 9.63 -38.39 -1.07
CA LYS A 102 8.88 -39.46 -1.77
C LYS A 102 7.38 -39.27 -1.59
N THR A 103 6.64 -39.70 -2.59
CA THR A 103 5.17 -39.82 -2.50
C THR A 103 4.75 -40.91 -1.53
N PHE A 104 3.47 -40.96 -1.19
CA PHE A 104 2.92 -42.05 -0.37
C PHE A 104 3.19 -43.45 -0.98
N ALA A 105 3.26 -43.55 -2.31
CA ALA A 105 3.59 -44.79 -3.04
C ALA A 105 5.11 -45.03 -3.16
N GLY A 106 5.97 -44.20 -2.56
CA GLY A 106 7.42 -44.35 -2.57
C GLY A 106 8.12 -43.80 -3.83
N VAL A 107 7.42 -43.12 -4.75
CA VAL A 107 7.98 -42.51 -5.95
C VAL A 107 8.72 -41.23 -5.54
N GLU A 108 9.96 -41.06 -6.05
CA GLU A 108 10.75 -39.86 -5.75
C GLU A 108 10.15 -38.61 -6.40
N VAL A 109 10.13 -37.50 -5.64
CA VAL A 109 9.63 -36.21 -6.10
C VAL A 109 10.79 -35.40 -6.70
N ALA A 110 10.56 -34.82 -7.88
CA ALA A 110 11.55 -33.99 -8.55
C ALA A 110 11.96 -32.79 -7.68
N ALA A 111 13.26 -32.51 -7.65
CA ALA A 111 13.80 -31.35 -6.93
C ALA A 111 13.33 -30.04 -7.61
N GLN A 112 12.64 -29.19 -6.88
CA GLN A 112 12.08 -27.93 -7.35
C GLN A 112 12.30 -26.82 -6.30
N THR A 113 12.44 -25.58 -6.77
CA THR A 113 12.53 -24.42 -5.90
C THR A 113 11.56 -23.34 -6.38
N PHE A 114 10.73 -22.86 -5.49
CA PHE A 114 9.75 -21.81 -5.73
C PHE A 114 10.14 -20.57 -4.94
N ARG A 115 9.92 -19.40 -5.51
CA ARG A 115 10.23 -18.12 -4.86
C ARG A 115 9.12 -17.12 -5.09
N PHE A 116 8.93 -16.25 -4.10
CA PHE A 116 8.15 -15.04 -4.25
C PHE A 116 8.75 -13.92 -3.41
N SER A 117 8.40 -12.69 -3.75
CA SER A 117 8.76 -11.48 -3.01
C SER A 117 7.53 -10.63 -2.73
N THR A 118 7.51 -9.94 -1.60
CA THR A 118 6.47 -8.94 -1.31
C THR A 118 6.78 -7.57 -1.90
N GLY A 119 7.88 -7.44 -2.64
CA GLY A 119 8.30 -6.22 -3.33
C GLY A 119 8.73 -5.08 -2.42
N GLY A 120 9.04 -3.94 -3.01
CA GLY A 120 9.40 -2.72 -2.29
C GLY A 120 8.22 -2.07 -1.57
N PRO A 121 8.47 -0.98 -0.80
CA PRO A 121 7.44 -0.32 -0.01
C PRO A 121 6.43 0.40 -0.91
N SER A 122 5.14 0.21 -0.66
CA SER A 122 4.03 0.86 -1.37
C SER A 122 3.21 1.75 -0.46
N ILE A 123 2.64 2.81 -1.01
CA ILE A 123 1.71 3.69 -0.30
C ILE A 123 0.37 2.98 -0.19
N ARG A 124 -0.11 2.79 1.04
CA ARG A 124 -1.39 2.14 1.39
C ARG A 124 -2.47 3.15 1.75
N GLY A 125 -2.07 4.37 2.05
CA GLY A 125 -2.94 5.49 2.36
C GLY A 125 -2.15 6.77 2.49
N ALA A 126 -2.81 7.90 2.32
CA ALA A 126 -2.20 9.21 2.40
C ALA A 126 -3.09 10.19 3.18
N TRP A 127 -2.50 11.23 3.72
CA TRP A 127 -3.19 12.45 4.13
C TRP A 127 -2.39 13.66 3.61
N PRO A 128 -3.02 14.63 2.92
CA PRO A 128 -4.44 14.61 2.51
C PRO A 128 -4.81 13.36 1.70
N ASP A 129 -6.09 13.02 1.67
CA ASP A 129 -6.58 11.89 0.90
C ASP A 129 -6.25 12.10 -0.59
N GLU A 130 -6.07 11.01 -1.31
CA GLU A 130 -5.89 11.04 -2.76
C GLU A 130 -7.09 11.75 -3.43
N GLY A 131 -6.80 12.68 -4.33
CA GLY A 131 -7.83 13.49 -5.00
C GLY A 131 -8.25 14.75 -4.24
N GLU A 132 -7.59 15.10 -3.11
CA GLU A 132 -7.89 16.35 -2.39
C GLU A 132 -7.73 17.57 -3.32
N GLU A 133 -8.81 18.37 -3.44
CA GLU A 133 -8.90 19.51 -4.37
C GLU A 133 -8.50 20.85 -3.72
N ARG A 134 -8.22 20.88 -2.42
CA ARG A 134 -7.89 22.11 -1.66
C ARG A 134 -6.64 21.96 -0.81
N SER A 135 -5.62 21.25 -1.34
CA SER A 135 -4.33 21.14 -0.66
C SER A 135 -3.68 22.50 -0.46
N ALA A 136 -2.93 22.66 0.64
CA ALA A 136 -2.20 23.89 0.89
C ALA A 136 -1.01 24.04 -0.05
N GLU A 137 -0.55 25.27 -0.31
CA GLU A 137 0.63 25.55 -1.12
C GLU A 137 1.90 24.93 -0.52
N ALA A 138 2.02 24.91 0.79
CA ALA A 138 3.09 24.24 1.55
C ALA A 138 2.59 22.94 2.19
N GLN A 139 1.89 22.11 1.40
CA GLN A 139 1.27 20.88 1.90
C GLN A 139 2.29 19.91 2.45
N VAL A 140 2.06 19.46 3.68
CA VAL A 140 2.75 18.31 4.27
C VAL A 140 1.89 17.05 4.04
N PHE A 141 2.51 16.02 3.48
CA PHE A 141 1.89 14.72 3.22
C PHE A 141 2.30 13.71 4.29
N LEU A 142 1.35 12.94 4.78
CA LEU A 142 1.58 11.76 5.59
C LEU A 142 1.28 10.55 4.69
N LEU A 143 2.27 9.74 4.40
CA LEU A 143 2.16 8.57 3.52
C LEU A 143 2.33 7.29 4.34
N ALA A 144 1.26 6.54 4.49
CA ALA A 144 1.26 5.25 5.18
C ALA A 144 1.80 4.17 4.23
N LEU A 145 2.90 3.54 4.60
CA LEU A 145 3.58 2.51 3.80
C LEU A 145 3.35 1.12 4.39
N ASP A 146 3.43 0.08 3.57
CA ASP A 146 3.36 -1.32 4.01
C ASP A 146 4.66 -1.85 4.63
N ALA A 147 5.75 -1.07 4.55
CA ALA A 147 7.01 -1.27 5.29
C ALA A 147 7.80 0.04 5.37
N HIS A 148 8.80 0.09 6.25
CA HIS A 148 9.74 1.20 6.27
C HIS A 148 10.54 1.27 4.96
N ALA A 149 10.62 2.47 4.39
CA ALA A 149 11.40 2.73 3.19
C ALA A 149 12.81 3.24 3.54
N ASP A 150 13.79 2.89 2.73
CA ASP A 150 15.10 3.54 2.74
C ASP A 150 14.96 4.97 2.22
N LEU A 151 15.26 5.95 3.07
CA LEU A 151 15.03 7.38 2.78
C LEU A 151 15.91 7.90 1.63
N ALA A 152 17.08 7.29 1.39
CA ALA A 152 17.93 7.67 0.27
C ALA A 152 17.29 7.28 -1.05
N SER A 153 16.74 6.06 -1.12
CA SER A 153 16.01 5.59 -2.30
C SER A 153 14.72 6.37 -2.55
N VAL A 154 14.02 6.81 -1.48
CA VAL A 154 12.84 7.69 -1.60
C VAL A 154 13.24 9.04 -2.21
N ARG A 155 14.30 9.70 -1.70
CA ARG A 155 14.79 10.98 -2.26
C ARG A 155 15.18 10.88 -3.74
N ALA A 156 15.70 9.73 -4.16
CA ALA A 156 16.10 9.50 -5.55
C ALA A 156 14.92 9.24 -6.49
N ASN A 157 13.84 8.63 -6.00
CA ASN A 157 12.80 8.05 -6.86
C ASN A 157 11.37 8.58 -6.60
N ALA A 158 11.16 9.41 -5.56
CA ALA A 158 9.87 10.05 -5.30
C ALA A 158 9.95 11.56 -5.56
N TYR A 159 8.91 12.13 -6.17
CA TYR A 159 8.87 13.55 -6.53
C TYR A 159 7.43 14.06 -6.68
N CYS A 160 7.27 15.38 -6.68
CA CYS A 160 6.04 16.05 -7.06
C CYS A 160 6.14 16.52 -8.51
N ALA A 161 5.22 16.08 -9.37
CA ALA A 161 5.02 16.61 -10.72
C ALA A 161 3.90 17.66 -10.67
N VAL A 162 4.20 18.89 -11.12
CA VAL A 162 3.25 20.00 -11.10
C VAL A 162 2.93 20.40 -12.51
N ASP A 163 1.64 20.42 -12.87
CA ASP A 163 1.21 20.79 -14.23
C ASP A 163 1.62 22.26 -14.53
N GLY A 164 2.16 22.47 -15.72
CA GLY A 164 2.59 23.78 -16.20
C GLY A 164 4.00 24.22 -15.75
N ILE A 165 4.66 23.49 -14.85
CA ILE A 165 6.04 23.81 -14.42
C ILE A 165 7.08 23.00 -15.21
N GLY A 166 6.72 21.80 -15.70
CA GLY A 166 7.62 20.93 -16.46
C GLY A 166 8.76 20.29 -15.66
N GLU A 167 8.93 20.65 -14.41
CA GLU A 167 9.97 20.16 -13.51
C GLU A 167 9.46 19.11 -12.55
N ARG A 168 10.34 18.17 -12.18
CA ARG A 168 10.14 17.26 -11.07
C ARG A 168 10.64 17.92 -9.80
N LEU A 169 9.76 18.32 -8.91
CA LEU A 169 10.16 18.86 -7.62
C LEU A 169 10.54 17.69 -6.70
N PRO A 170 11.75 17.69 -6.13
CA PRO A 170 12.15 16.61 -5.22
C PRO A 170 11.22 16.55 -4.01
N LEU A 171 11.00 15.36 -3.50
CA LEU A 171 10.25 15.19 -2.26
C LEU A 171 11.17 15.55 -1.08
N ASN A 172 10.80 16.57 -0.32
CA ASN A 172 11.47 16.93 0.92
C ASN A 172 10.96 16.05 2.06
N ILE A 173 11.80 15.11 2.50
CA ILE A 173 11.45 14.16 3.57
C ILE A 173 11.72 14.81 4.92
N ILE A 174 10.71 14.80 5.78
CA ILE A 174 10.77 15.29 7.15
C ILE A 174 10.97 14.07 8.06
N ASP A 175 12.07 14.01 8.78
CA ASP A 175 12.42 12.86 9.61
C ASP A 175 12.75 13.26 11.07
N GLY A 176 13.18 12.29 11.88
CA GLY A 176 13.62 12.50 13.26
C GLY A 176 12.55 13.16 14.17
N LYS A 177 12.98 14.11 14.97
CA LYS A 177 12.12 14.79 15.96
C LYS A 177 10.98 15.58 15.31
N GLU A 178 11.24 16.18 14.15
CA GLU A 178 10.25 16.99 13.44
C GLU A 178 9.13 16.11 12.87
N ARG A 179 9.47 14.95 12.29
CA ARG A 179 8.48 13.95 11.89
C ARG A 179 7.61 13.52 13.07
N ALA A 180 8.24 13.21 14.21
CA ALA A 180 7.51 12.79 15.41
C ALA A 180 6.54 13.89 15.89
N ARG A 181 6.97 15.16 15.90
CA ARG A 181 6.14 16.32 16.25
C ARG A 181 4.91 16.40 15.35
N ILE A 182 5.10 16.34 14.03
CA ILE A 182 4.00 16.44 13.06
C ILE A 182 3.01 15.28 13.23
N LEU A 183 3.50 14.05 13.41
CA LEU A 183 2.63 12.89 13.62
C LEU A 183 1.78 13.02 14.89
N LEU A 184 2.33 13.60 15.96
CA LEU A 184 1.61 13.83 17.21
C LEU A 184 0.64 15.02 17.13
N GLU A 185 0.97 16.09 16.42
CA GLU A 185 0.06 17.19 16.13
C GLU A 185 -1.12 16.73 15.26
N GLN A 186 -0.86 15.86 14.28
CA GLN A 186 -1.86 15.26 13.41
C GLN A 186 -2.32 13.88 13.90
N LYS A 187 -2.33 13.66 15.21
CA LYS A 187 -2.54 12.36 15.86
C LYS A 187 -3.77 11.58 15.36
N ASN A 188 -4.88 12.25 15.14
CA ASN A 188 -6.10 11.59 14.67
C ASN A 188 -5.93 11.03 13.25
N ARG A 189 -5.25 11.77 12.38
CA ARG A 189 -4.93 11.37 11.00
C ARG A 189 -3.89 10.25 10.98
N ALA A 190 -2.82 10.40 11.77
CA ALA A 190 -1.82 9.36 11.94
C ALA A 190 -2.42 8.04 12.45
N ARG A 191 -3.40 8.09 13.35
CA ARG A 191 -4.14 6.89 13.81
C ARG A 191 -4.95 6.22 12.70
N VAL A 192 -5.64 7.00 11.87
CA VAL A 192 -6.37 6.46 10.71
C VAL A 192 -5.40 5.74 9.78
N LEU A 193 -4.31 6.39 9.41
CA LEU A 193 -3.26 5.81 8.57
C LEU A 193 -2.62 4.55 9.19
N PHE A 194 -2.36 4.58 10.49
CA PHE A 194 -1.91 3.39 11.23
C PHE A 194 -2.92 2.23 11.14
N GLY A 195 -4.22 2.56 11.19
CA GLY A 195 -5.30 1.58 10.99
C GLY A 195 -5.27 0.93 9.61
N VAL A 196 -5.01 1.71 8.57
CA VAL A 196 -4.86 1.21 7.19
C VAL A 196 -3.70 0.22 7.09
N ILE A 197 -2.54 0.56 7.64
CA ILE A 197 -1.35 -0.30 7.61
C ILE A 197 -1.58 -1.60 8.39
N THR A 198 -2.18 -1.51 9.57
CA THR A 198 -2.33 -2.65 10.49
C THR A 198 -3.64 -3.41 10.30
N LYS A 199 -4.47 -2.99 9.34
CA LYS A 199 -5.82 -3.54 9.09
C LYS A 199 -6.71 -3.54 10.36
N ARG A 200 -6.48 -2.59 11.27
CA ARG A 200 -7.24 -2.46 12.52
C ARG A 200 -8.51 -1.63 12.32
N GLY A 201 -9.63 -2.16 12.80
CA GLY A 201 -10.88 -1.41 12.83
C GLY A 201 -10.86 -0.22 13.80
N LYS A 202 -11.80 0.72 13.64
CA LYS A 202 -11.90 1.99 14.42
C LYS A 202 -11.79 1.81 15.94
N ARG A 203 -12.38 0.74 16.52
CA ARG A 203 -12.35 0.45 17.97
C ARG A 203 -10.93 0.19 18.50
N GLY A 204 -10.05 -0.43 17.68
CA GLY A 204 -8.68 -0.71 18.08
C GLY A 204 -7.73 0.49 17.96
N LEU A 205 -8.14 1.57 17.28
CA LEU A 205 -7.29 2.74 17.03
C LEU A 205 -7.25 3.73 18.20
N ALA A 206 -8.34 3.83 18.98
CA ALA A 206 -8.42 4.74 20.11
C ALA A 206 -7.36 4.44 21.22
N SER A 207 -6.97 3.17 21.36
CA SER A 207 -5.99 2.71 22.37
C SER A 207 -4.54 2.68 21.86
N VAL A 208 -4.27 3.12 20.63
CA VAL A 208 -2.90 3.13 20.08
C VAL A 208 -2.07 4.18 20.80
N LYS A 209 -0.98 3.71 21.44
CA LYS A 209 -0.02 4.59 22.13
C LYS A 209 0.76 5.43 21.12
N ASP A 210 1.12 6.65 21.52
CA ASP A 210 1.81 7.62 20.67
C ASP A 210 3.15 7.09 20.13
N VAL A 211 3.90 6.34 20.93
CA VAL A 211 5.15 5.71 20.48
C VAL A 211 4.94 4.80 19.27
N ARG A 212 3.83 4.05 19.21
CA ARG A 212 3.52 3.20 18.06
C ARG A 212 3.18 3.98 16.79
N LEU A 213 2.64 5.19 16.92
CA LEU A 213 2.40 6.07 15.77
C LEU A 213 3.72 6.63 15.23
N VAL A 214 4.64 6.98 16.12
CA VAL A 214 5.97 7.47 15.74
C VAL A 214 6.82 6.36 15.10
N ASP A 215 6.72 5.14 15.58
CA ASP A 215 7.44 3.99 15.03
C ASP A 215 6.79 3.38 13.78
N ALA A 216 5.58 3.80 13.44
CA ALA A 216 4.88 3.28 12.25
C ALA A 216 5.57 3.70 10.94
N PRO A 217 5.48 2.90 9.86
CA PRO A 217 6.00 3.26 8.55
C PRO A 217 5.13 4.34 7.88
N ILE A 218 4.99 5.49 8.54
CA ILE A 218 4.32 6.67 8.00
C ILE A 218 5.41 7.69 7.63
N LEU A 219 5.63 7.86 6.34
CA LEU A 219 6.54 8.88 5.82
C LEU A 219 5.88 10.25 5.92
N VAL A 220 6.63 11.25 6.38
CA VAL A 220 6.20 12.66 6.38
C VAL A 220 7.05 13.40 5.37
N ALA A 221 6.41 14.08 4.41
CA ALA A 221 7.11 14.75 3.35
C ALA A 221 6.35 15.98 2.85
N SER A 222 7.04 16.86 2.12
CA SER A 222 6.46 17.96 1.37
C SER A 222 7.11 18.05 -0.01
N CYS A 223 6.51 18.76 -0.97
CA CYS A 223 7.21 19.11 -2.20
C CYS A 223 8.32 20.11 -1.87
N GLY A 224 9.44 20.07 -2.61
CA GLY A 224 10.67 20.84 -2.29
C GLY A 224 10.51 22.35 -2.24
N ARG A 225 9.36 22.91 -2.67
CA ARG A 225 8.97 24.32 -2.57
C ARG A 225 7.45 24.45 -2.46
N PRO A 226 6.94 25.63 -2.04
CA PRO A 226 5.51 25.91 -2.11
C PRO A 226 4.97 25.76 -3.54
N LEU A 227 3.79 25.18 -3.65
CA LEU A 227 3.12 24.89 -4.91
C LEU A 227 2.29 26.11 -5.36
N PRO A 228 2.18 26.39 -6.67
CA PRO A 228 1.35 27.48 -7.16
C PRO A 228 -0.14 27.24 -6.82
N ALA A 229 -0.83 28.31 -6.49
CA ALA A 229 -2.26 28.26 -6.24
C ALA A 229 -3.02 27.76 -7.48
N GLY A 230 -3.99 26.87 -7.29
CA GLY A 230 -4.80 26.26 -8.33
C GLY A 230 -4.09 25.19 -9.15
N ALA A 231 -2.80 24.91 -8.90
CA ALA A 231 -2.04 23.92 -9.66
C ALA A 231 -2.53 22.49 -9.40
N ARG A 232 -2.52 21.66 -10.44
CA ARG A 232 -2.65 20.22 -10.31
C ARG A 232 -1.29 19.61 -10.02
N VAL A 233 -1.24 18.75 -9.02
CA VAL A 233 -0.01 18.14 -8.52
C VAL A 233 -0.18 16.64 -8.45
N ARG A 234 0.84 15.90 -8.87
CA ARG A 234 0.93 14.45 -8.72
C ARG A 234 2.13 14.12 -7.84
N LEU A 235 1.88 13.53 -6.68
CA LEU A 235 2.93 12.92 -5.89
C LEU A 235 3.24 11.56 -6.54
N VAL A 236 4.45 11.39 -7.05
CA VAL A 236 4.90 10.19 -7.76
C VAL A 236 5.82 9.39 -6.85
N TRP A 237 5.43 8.15 -6.58
CA TRP A 237 6.19 7.14 -5.87
C TRP A 237 6.77 6.19 -6.92
N GLY A 238 8.01 6.38 -7.30
CA GLY A 238 8.64 5.74 -8.46
C GLY A 238 9.10 4.31 -8.22
N MET A 239 9.61 3.70 -9.29
CA MET A 239 10.36 2.45 -9.22
C MET A 239 11.71 2.67 -8.54
N GLY A 240 12.26 1.61 -7.90
CA GLY A 240 13.57 1.67 -7.26
C GLY A 240 13.55 2.15 -5.82
N ILE A 241 12.39 2.45 -5.24
CA ILE A 241 12.28 2.77 -3.81
C ILE A 241 12.41 1.46 -3.03
N GLN A 242 13.37 1.40 -2.10
CA GLN A 242 13.74 0.19 -1.39
C GLN A 242 13.16 0.15 0.02
N THR A 243 12.90 -1.04 0.50
CA THR A 243 12.77 -1.31 1.94
C THR A 243 14.15 -1.32 2.60
N THR A 244 14.20 -1.34 3.92
CA THR A 244 15.45 -1.53 4.68
C THR A 244 16.15 -2.87 4.38
N SER A 245 15.44 -3.85 3.83
CA SER A 245 16.01 -5.13 3.35
C SER A 245 16.57 -5.06 1.91
N GLY A 246 16.48 -3.90 1.23
CA GLY A 246 17.01 -3.69 -0.12
C GLY A 246 16.06 -4.10 -1.26
N ILE A 247 14.87 -4.62 -0.96
CA ILE A 247 13.89 -4.98 -2.00
C ILE A 247 13.20 -3.73 -2.50
N ALA A 248 13.26 -3.50 -3.83
CA ALA A 248 12.80 -2.29 -4.48
C ALA A 248 11.38 -2.41 -5.06
N THR A 249 10.72 -1.25 -5.23
CA THR A 249 9.49 -1.13 -6.03
C THR A 249 9.78 -1.35 -7.50
N THR A 250 8.89 -2.06 -8.19
CA THR A 250 8.93 -2.31 -9.64
C THR A 250 7.82 -1.56 -10.38
N GLU A 251 6.90 -0.94 -9.65
CA GLU A 251 5.76 -0.21 -10.20
C GLU A 251 5.76 1.23 -9.67
N VAL A 252 5.11 2.11 -10.43
CA VAL A 252 4.92 3.52 -10.05
C VAL A 252 3.52 3.70 -9.48
N GLN A 253 3.42 4.34 -8.30
CA GLN A 253 2.16 4.84 -7.77
C GLN A 253 2.10 6.35 -7.95
N THR A 254 0.94 6.88 -8.28
CA THR A 254 0.72 8.31 -8.50
C THR A 254 -0.52 8.76 -7.76
N LEU A 255 -0.36 9.71 -6.85
CA LEU A 255 -1.45 10.30 -6.08
C LEU A 255 -1.72 11.72 -6.60
N PRO A 256 -2.88 11.98 -7.22
CA PRO A 256 -3.26 13.30 -7.70
C PRO A 256 -3.74 14.20 -6.55
N TYR A 257 -3.44 15.50 -6.67
CA TYR A 257 -3.91 16.56 -5.77
C TYR A 257 -4.15 17.84 -6.56
N GLN A 258 -4.98 18.72 -6.02
CA GLN A 258 -5.11 20.08 -6.52
C GLN A 258 -4.84 21.08 -5.40
N VAL A 259 -4.00 22.06 -5.68
CA VAL A 259 -3.74 23.16 -4.74
C VAL A 259 -4.96 24.08 -4.72
N ARG A 260 -5.35 24.52 -3.55
CA ARG A 260 -6.43 25.49 -3.40
C ARG A 260 -6.20 26.72 -4.29
N PRO A 261 -7.26 27.43 -4.71
CA PRO A 261 -7.14 28.63 -5.48
C PRO A 261 -6.41 29.74 -4.69
N GLN A 262 -5.96 30.77 -5.39
CA GLN A 262 -5.36 31.93 -4.76
C GLN A 262 -6.27 32.48 -3.65
N PHE A 263 -5.67 32.87 -2.54
CA PHE A 263 -6.41 33.46 -1.43
C PHE A 263 -7.25 34.64 -1.91
N SER A 264 -8.54 34.58 -1.64
CA SER A 264 -9.47 35.68 -1.88
C SER A 264 -10.54 35.69 -0.80
N ALA A 265 -11.14 36.84 -0.60
CA ALA A 265 -12.31 37.03 0.23
C ALA A 265 -13.48 37.47 -0.66
N ARG A 266 -14.61 36.84 -0.48
CA ARG A 266 -15.86 37.20 -1.17
C ARG A 266 -16.87 37.71 -0.15
N PHE A 267 -17.32 38.93 -0.36
CA PHE A 267 -18.42 39.51 0.38
C PHE A 267 -19.74 39.21 -0.31
N THR A 268 -20.70 38.65 0.39
CA THR A 268 -22.05 38.33 -0.11
C THR A 268 -23.12 38.87 0.80
N CYS A 269 -24.20 39.34 0.25
CA CYS A 269 -25.41 39.77 0.98
C CYS A 269 -26.66 39.59 0.11
N GLN A 270 -27.80 39.48 0.72
CA GLN A 270 -29.07 39.49 0.01
C GLN A 270 -29.45 40.93 -0.40
N ARG A 271 -29.93 41.05 -1.66
CA ARG A 271 -30.36 42.31 -2.27
C ARG A 271 -31.71 42.10 -2.91
N VAL A 272 -32.50 43.15 -3.01
CA VAL A 272 -33.80 43.14 -3.70
C VAL A 272 -33.59 42.96 -5.22
N ASN A 273 -32.56 43.57 -5.79
CA ASN A 273 -32.10 43.40 -7.16
C ASN A 273 -30.59 43.65 -7.27
N ALA A 274 -30.02 43.42 -8.46
CA ALA A 274 -28.59 43.53 -8.72
C ALA A 274 -27.97 44.90 -8.38
N ASN A 275 -28.78 45.99 -8.47
CA ASN A 275 -28.32 47.35 -8.28
C ASN A 275 -28.68 47.90 -6.87
N ALA A 276 -29.41 47.13 -6.08
CA ALA A 276 -29.77 47.54 -4.71
C ALA A 276 -28.62 47.28 -3.73
N GLY A 277 -28.62 48.02 -2.61
CA GLY A 277 -27.79 47.75 -1.45
C GLY A 277 -28.17 46.45 -0.78
N CYS A 278 -27.34 45.98 0.16
CA CYS A 278 -27.67 44.85 1.04
C CYS A 278 -28.93 45.18 1.88
N ILE A 279 -29.77 44.18 2.10
CA ILE A 279 -30.96 44.33 2.97
C ILE A 279 -30.45 44.43 4.44
N PRO A 280 -30.68 45.51 5.16
CA PRO A 280 -30.04 45.80 6.47
C PRO A 280 -30.36 44.80 7.57
N VAL A 281 -31.51 44.13 7.47
CA VAL A 281 -31.98 43.18 8.50
C VAL A 281 -31.50 41.73 8.25
N LEU A 282 -30.80 41.49 7.14
CA LEU A 282 -30.29 40.17 6.80
C LEU A 282 -28.78 40.09 7.01
N PRO A 283 -28.26 38.89 7.35
CA PRO A 283 -26.84 38.69 7.54
C PRO A 283 -26.04 38.98 6.27
N VAL A 284 -24.90 39.63 6.42
CA VAL A 284 -23.85 39.70 5.42
C VAL A 284 -22.83 38.62 5.72
N GLN A 285 -22.28 38.00 4.68
CA GLN A 285 -21.31 36.92 4.81
C GLN A 285 -20.00 37.30 4.12
N LEU A 286 -18.91 36.89 4.73
CA LEU A 286 -17.56 36.98 4.19
C LEU A 286 -17.01 35.56 4.12
N GLU A 287 -16.77 35.09 2.90
CA GLU A 287 -16.24 33.77 2.60
C GLU A 287 -14.78 33.87 2.17
N PHE A 288 -13.92 32.98 2.65
CA PHE A 288 -12.51 32.92 2.29
C PHE A 288 -12.23 31.66 1.47
N THR A 289 -11.30 31.75 0.53
CA THR A 289 -10.82 30.59 -0.26
C THR A 289 -9.81 29.75 0.50
N ALA A 290 -9.33 30.18 1.69
CA ALA A 290 -8.46 29.44 2.57
C ALA A 290 -8.75 29.77 4.03
N PRO A 291 -8.47 28.86 4.98
CA PRO A 291 -8.69 29.08 6.41
C PRO A 291 -7.95 30.32 6.93
N VAL A 292 -8.67 31.19 7.60
CA VAL A 292 -8.16 32.37 8.28
C VAL A 292 -8.20 32.14 9.79
N ALA A 293 -7.06 32.36 10.45
CA ALA A 293 -7.01 32.22 11.89
C ALA A 293 -8.00 33.16 12.57
N ARG A 294 -8.71 32.67 13.59
CA ARG A 294 -9.77 33.41 14.30
C ARG A 294 -9.28 34.78 14.81
N ASN A 295 -8.07 34.86 15.36
CA ASN A 295 -7.49 36.10 15.87
C ASN A 295 -7.22 37.15 14.77
N ILE A 296 -7.18 36.77 13.51
CA ILE A 296 -7.11 37.64 12.34
C ILE A 296 -8.53 38.01 11.89
N ALA A 297 -9.39 37.01 11.71
CA ALA A 297 -10.75 37.20 11.25
C ALA A 297 -11.59 38.07 12.21
N SER A 298 -11.35 38.00 13.51
CA SER A 298 -12.03 38.85 14.52
C SER A 298 -11.68 40.35 14.45
N LYS A 299 -10.65 40.72 13.68
CA LYS A 299 -10.26 42.13 13.46
C LYS A 299 -10.90 42.71 12.20
N ILE A 300 -11.68 41.92 11.47
CA ILE A 300 -12.36 42.38 10.26
C ILE A 300 -13.58 43.21 10.69
N GLU A 301 -13.71 44.40 10.12
CA GLU A 301 -14.79 45.33 10.36
C GLU A 301 -15.53 45.62 9.07
N LEU A 302 -16.87 45.67 9.16
CA LEU A 302 -17.74 46.16 8.10
C LEU A 302 -18.06 47.61 8.40
N ARG A 303 -17.67 48.52 7.50
CA ARG A 303 -18.03 49.94 7.58
C ARG A 303 -19.17 50.25 6.65
N ALA A 304 -20.29 50.66 7.22
CA ALA A 304 -21.46 51.08 6.46
C ALA A 304 -21.27 52.51 5.90
N ALA A 305 -22.09 52.90 4.91
CA ALA A 305 -22.00 54.18 4.23
C ALA A 305 -22.26 55.38 5.16
N ASP A 306 -22.99 55.16 6.25
CA ASP A 306 -23.27 56.13 7.30
C ASP A 306 -22.15 56.28 8.36
N GLY A 307 -21.02 55.54 8.16
CA GLY A 307 -19.87 55.53 9.04
C GLY A 307 -20.00 54.54 10.24
N GLN A 308 -21.10 53.85 10.40
CA GLN A 308 -21.20 52.80 11.43
C GLN A 308 -20.25 51.65 11.18
N VAL A 309 -19.63 51.14 12.24
CA VAL A 309 -18.71 50.02 12.21
C VAL A 309 -19.33 48.81 12.88
N HIS A 310 -19.37 47.71 12.15
CA HIS A 310 -19.89 46.42 12.63
C HIS A 310 -18.74 45.42 12.71
N SER A 311 -18.55 44.80 13.86
CA SER A 311 -17.55 43.73 14.07
C SER A 311 -18.10 42.38 13.62
N THR A 312 -17.18 41.49 13.21
CA THR A 312 -17.53 40.12 12.84
C THR A 312 -17.96 39.30 14.07
N THR A 313 -18.99 38.47 13.91
CA THR A 313 -19.37 37.44 14.88
C THR A 313 -18.76 36.11 14.45
N ILE A 314 -17.89 35.53 15.27
CA ILE A 314 -17.20 34.26 15.00
C ILE A 314 -17.50 33.31 16.15
N ASP A 315 -17.84 32.05 15.84
CA ASP A 315 -18.05 31.00 16.86
C ASP A 315 -16.76 30.87 17.72
N PRO A 316 -16.89 31.00 19.06
CA PRO A 316 -15.76 30.91 19.98
C PRO A 316 -15.04 29.56 19.95
N ASN A 317 -15.66 28.51 19.46
CA ASN A 317 -15.11 27.15 19.43
C ASN A 317 -14.32 26.83 18.17
N VAL A 318 -14.32 27.68 17.14
CA VAL A 318 -13.51 27.46 15.92
C VAL A 318 -12.15 28.15 16.03
N ALA A 319 -11.12 27.45 15.56
CA ALA A 319 -9.76 27.96 15.50
C ALA A 319 -9.54 28.79 14.22
N THR A 320 -10.20 28.42 13.14
CA THR A 320 -10.14 29.07 11.82
C THR A 320 -11.55 29.24 11.25
N VAL A 321 -11.71 30.20 10.34
CA VAL A 321 -12.91 30.44 9.53
C VAL A 321 -12.55 30.36 8.05
N ASP A 322 -13.46 29.81 7.24
CA ASP A 322 -13.36 29.69 5.78
C ASP A 322 -14.25 30.69 5.07
#